data_50cbeb215821a32486f334dc10cdfad9
#
_entry.id   50cbeb215821a32486f334dc10cdfad9
#
_cell.length_a   1.000
_cell.length_b   1.000
_cell.length_c   1.000
_cell.angle_alpha   90.00
_cell.angle_beta   90.00
_cell.angle_gamma   90.00
#
_symmetry.space_group_name_H-M   'P 1'
#
loop_
_entity.id
_entity.type
_entity.pdbx_description
1 polymer ?
#
loop_
_entity_poly.entity_id
_entity_poly.type
_entity_poly.pdbx_seq_one_letter_code
_entity_poly.pdbx_strand_id
1 'polypeptide(L)'
;MHKKSLVGLALVGLLLVGGGAYAYTKNQNNQKEQDKMAMEKQANEAAMLKKQQTEAMAKDAMAKTEDSMMKDDAMAKHGSYVTLADYTKDPNAYADSKKIYFFHASWCPICQGIDKEIKADMTKLPTGVTLIKTDFDSSTELRKKYGVTTQYTFVQVDANGNETAQWSATSLSDALAGIRA
;
A
#
# COMPACT_ATOMS: atom_id res chain seq x y z
N MET A 1 53.10 -67.67 -33.77
CA MET A 1 52.56 -66.57 -34.55
C MET A 1 51.30 -66.13 -33.90
N HIS A 2 51.21 -64.93 -33.37
CA HIS A 2 50.04 -64.13 -32.88
C HIS A 2 50.38 -63.32 -31.61
N LYS A 3 51.37 -62.44 -31.69
CA LYS A 3 51.68 -61.43 -30.64
C LYS A 3 51.33 -60.01 -31.07
N LYS A 4 50.49 -59.79 -32.08
CA LYS A 4 50.20 -58.47 -32.61
C LYS A 4 48.75 -57.96 -32.28
N SER A 5 47.92 -58.73 -31.60
CA SER A 5 46.50 -58.34 -31.38
C SER A 5 46.20 -57.74 -30.04
N LEU A 6 47.10 -57.84 -29.02
CA LEU A 6 46.80 -57.36 -27.64
C LEU A 6 47.12 -55.91 -27.33
N VAL A 7 48.02 -55.27 -28.18
CA VAL A 7 48.43 -53.89 -27.96
C VAL A 7 47.34 -52.89 -28.43
N GLY A 8 46.58 -53.26 -29.47
CA GLY A 8 45.55 -52.41 -30.02
C GLY A 8 44.32 -52.26 -29.11
N LEU A 9 43.99 -53.30 -28.33
CA LEU A 9 42.80 -53.25 -27.42
C LEU A 9 43.06 -52.41 -26.17
N ALA A 10 44.30 -52.36 -25.66
CA ALA A 10 44.65 -51.56 -24.48
C ALA A 10 44.61 -50.05 -24.75
N LEU A 11 45.01 -49.61 -25.96
CA LEU A 11 44.96 -48.20 -26.34
C LEU A 11 43.56 -47.69 -26.59
N VAL A 12 42.66 -48.48 -27.13
CA VAL A 12 41.25 -48.09 -27.35
C VAL A 12 40.53 -48.02 -25.98
N GLY A 13 40.82 -48.92 -25.03
CA GLY A 13 40.26 -48.86 -23.68
C GLY A 13 40.66 -47.59 -22.90
N LEU A 14 41.92 -47.16 -23.06
CA LEU A 14 42.43 -45.97 -22.37
C LEU A 14 41.81 -44.66 -22.89
N LEU A 15 41.51 -44.56 -24.17
CA LEU A 15 40.85 -43.41 -24.79
C LEU A 15 39.37 -43.30 -24.36
N LEU A 16 38.70 -44.44 -24.21
CA LEU A 16 37.29 -44.42 -23.78
C LEU A 16 37.12 -44.04 -22.29
N VAL A 17 38.05 -44.45 -21.43
CA VAL A 17 38.01 -44.08 -20.01
C VAL A 17 38.40 -42.61 -19.84
N GLY A 18 39.37 -42.09 -20.56
CA GLY A 18 39.78 -40.68 -20.54
C GLY A 18 38.68 -39.75 -21.05
N GLY A 19 38.00 -40.14 -22.14
CA GLY A 19 36.88 -39.34 -22.69
C GLY A 19 35.66 -39.29 -21.77
N GLY A 20 35.35 -40.40 -21.15
CA GLY A 20 34.24 -40.45 -20.17
C GLY A 20 34.48 -39.61 -18.93
N ALA A 21 35.69 -39.67 -18.36
CA ALA A 21 36.06 -38.87 -17.19
C ALA A 21 36.07 -37.36 -17.51
N TYR A 22 36.57 -36.98 -18.67
CA TYR A 22 36.58 -35.56 -19.10
C TYR A 22 35.17 -35.01 -19.34
N ALA A 23 34.28 -35.77 -19.97
CA ALA A 23 32.90 -35.40 -20.18
C ALA A 23 32.13 -35.28 -18.85
N TYR A 24 32.37 -36.19 -17.92
CA TYR A 24 31.75 -36.21 -16.60
C TYR A 24 32.18 -34.99 -15.75
N THR A 25 33.46 -34.66 -15.71
CA THR A 25 33.96 -33.49 -14.96
C THR A 25 33.49 -32.17 -15.57
N LYS A 26 33.42 -32.07 -16.90
CA LYS A 26 32.90 -30.89 -17.60
C LYS A 26 31.43 -30.69 -17.31
N ASN A 27 30.64 -31.76 -17.26
CA ASN A 27 29.21 -31.69 -16.92
C ASN A 27 29.00 -31.26 -15.46
N GLN A 28 29.80 -31.74 -14.52
CA GLN A 28 29.72 -31.32 -13.11
C GLN A 28 30.10 -29.83 -12.92
N ASN A 29 31.08 -29.34 -13.66
CA ASN A 29 31.46 -27.93 -13.57
C ASN A 29 30.37 -27.03 -14.15
N ASN A 30 29.73 -27.40 -15.25
CA ASN A 30 28.60 -26.66 -15.81
C ASN A 30 27.39 -26.64 -14.86
N GLN A 31 27.11 -27.75 -14.15
CA GLN A 31 26.04 -27.77 -13.14
C GLN A 31 26.35 -26.84 -11.95
N LYS A 32 27.60 -26.87 -11.45
CA LYS A 32 28.02 -25.97 -10.38
C LYS A 32 27.92 -24.49 -10.75
N GLU A 33 28.22 -24.13 -11.98
CA GLU A 33 28.06 -22.76 -12.48
C GLU A 33 26.58 -22.38 -12.61
N GLN A 34 25.74 -23.29 -13.09
CA GLN A 34 24.27 -23.05 -13.13
C GLN A 34 23.65 -22.91 -11.75
N ASP A 35 24.05 -23.77 -10.81
CA ASP A 35 23.58 -23.71 -9.40
C ASP A 35 24.01 -22.40 -8.74
N LYS A 36 25.25 -21.96 -9.01
CA LYS A 36 25.78 -20.68 -8.50
C LYS A 36 25.00 -19.48 -9.05
N MET A 37 24.73 -19.46 -10.36
CA MET A 37 23.93 -18.40 -10.99
C MET A 37 22.47 -18.40 -10.50
N ALA A 38 21.89 -19.59 -10.26
CA ALA A 38 20.56 -19.71 -9.72
C ALA A 38 20.48 -19.19 -8.28
N MET A 39 21.48 -19.49 -7.45
CA MET A 39 21.60 -19.00 -6.08
C MET A 39 21.79 -17.48 -6.01
N GLU A 40 22.62 -16.93 -6.90
CA GLU A 40 22.86 -15.48 -6.98
C GLU A 40 21.60 -14.73 -7.45
N LYS A 41 20.86 -15.31 -8.42
CA LYS A 41 19.57 -14.78 -8.86
C LYS A 41 18.53 -14.77 -7.73
N GLN A 42 18.42 -15.86 -6.97
CA GLN A 42 17.51 -15.94 -5.83
C GLN A 42 17.91 -14.96 -4.72
N ALA A 43 19.20 -14.79 -4.45
CA ALA A 43 19.68 -13.82 -3.47
C ALA A 43 19.37 -12.37 -3.88
N ASN A 44 19.53 -12.04 -5.15
CA ASN A 44 19.21 -10.71 -5.68
C ASN A 44 17.70 -10.46 -5.67
N GLU A 45 16.89 -11.46 -6.01
CA GLU A 45 15.43 -11.36 -5.98
C GLU A 45 14.90 -11.19 -4.55
N ALA A 46 15.48 -11.92 -3.59
CA ALA A 46 15.17 -11.78 -2.18
C ALA A 46 15.60 -10.41 -1.59
N ALA A 47 16.75 -9.89 -2.04
CA ALA A 47 17.21 -8.55 -1.65
C ALA A 47 16.31 -7.45 -2.21
N MET A 48 15.83 -7.61 -3.46
CA MET A 48 14.92 -6.68 -4.11
C MET A 48 13.53 -6.67 -3.45
N LEU A 49 13.00 -7.85 -3.08
CA LEU A 49 11.76 -7.98 -2.31
C LEU A 49 11.86 -7.34 -0.91
N LYS A 50 12.99 -7.55 -0.21
CA LYS A 50 13.24 -6.88 1.08
C LYS A 50 13.30 -5.36 0.95
N LYS A 51 13.91 -4.85 -0.12
CA LYS A 51 13.98 -3.40 -0.38
C LYS A 51 12.60 -2.82 -0.66
N GLN A 52 11.79 -3.50 -1.46
CA GLN A 52 10.40 -3.10 -1.70
C GLN A 52 9.55 -3.13 -0.43
N GLN A 53 9.72 -4.13 0.44
CA GLN A 53 9.01 -4.19 1.71
C GLN A 53 9.45 -3.08 2.68
N THR A 54 10.74 -2.75 2.74
CA THR A 54 11.23 -1.64 3.57
C THR A 54 10.78 -0.29 3.03
N GLU A 55 10.75 -0.08 1.72
CA GLU A 55 10.22 1.15 1.11
C GLU A 55 8.70 1.28 1.29
N ALA A 56 7.96 0.16 1.24
CA ALA A 56 6.52 0.15 1.51
C ALA A 56 6.22 0.44 2.98
N MET A 57 6.99 -0.17 3.92
CA MET A 57 6.87 0.10 5.35
C MET A 57 7.30 1.52 5.71
N ALA A 58 8.31 2.09 5.04
CA ALA A 58 8.73 3.47 5.25
C ALA A 58 7.66 4.47 4.75
N LYS A 59 6.99 4.18 3.63
CA LYS A 59 5.87 4.99 3.13
C LYS A 59 4.65 4.92 4.05
N ASP A 60 4.37 3.74 4.61
CA ASP A 60 3.25 3.55 5.54
C ASP A 60 3.56 4.18 6.92
N ALA A 61 4.83 4.16 7.35
CA ALA A 61 5.28 4.84 8.57
C ALA A 61 5.28 6.37 8.40
N MET A 62 5.67 6.91 7.24
CA MET A 62 5.59 8.35 6.96
C MET A 62 4.13 8.82 6.90
N ALA A 63 3.24 8.06 6.27
CA ALA A 63 1.81 8.37 6.26
C ALA A 63 1.19 8.35 7.66
N LYS A 64 1.65 7.44 8.54
CA LYS A 64 1.22 7.39 9.96
C LYS A 64 1.79 8.52 10.81
N THR A 65 3.00 8.98 10.52
CA THR A 65 3.66 10.04 11.31
C THR A 65 3.07 11.42 10.98
N GLU A 66 2.70 11.66 9.73
CA GLU A 66 2.02 12.91 9.32
C GLU A 66 0.61 13.00 9.89
N ASP A 67 -0.11 11.88 10.03
CA ASP A 67 -1.48 11.84 10.58
C ASP A 67 -1.49 12.02 12.12
N SER A 68 -0.39 11.70 12.81
CA SER A 68 -0.28 11.80 14.29
C SER A 68 0.18 13.18 14.79
N MET A 69 0.87 13.98 13.98
CA MET A 69 1.39 15.30 14.40
C MET A 69 0.36 16.44 14.29
N MET A 70 -0.82 16.19 13.71
CA MET A 70 -1.86 17.22 13.54
C MET A 70 -2.85 17.32 14.72
N LYS A 71 -2.61 16.60 15.82
CA LYS A 71 -3.65 16.37 16.84
C LYS A 71 -3.81 17.43 17.91
N ASP A 72 -2.81 18.24 18.26
CA ASP A 72 -2.85 18.91 19.56
C ASP A 72 -2.93 20.45 19.59
N ASP A 73 -2.73 21.18 18.47
CA ASP A 73 -2.70 22.66 18.55
C ASP A 73 -3.64 23.39 17.57
N ALA A 74 -4.31 22.69 16.67
CA ALA A 74 -5.02 23.29 15.56
C ALA A 74 -6.54 23.39 15.74
N MET A 75 -7.13 22.66 16.70
CA MET A 75 -8.59 22.64 16.93
C MET A 75 -9.19 23.99 17.34
N ALA A 76 -8.36 24.91 17.85
CA ALA A 76 -8.83 26.23 18.30
C ALA A 76 -9.02 27.24 17.17
N LYS A 77 -8.45 27.00 15.97
CA LYS A 77 -8.44 27.98 14.87
C LYS A 77 -9.08 27.52 13.56
N HIS A 78 -9.20 26.21 13.34
CA HIS A 78 -9.81 25.63 12.13
C HIS A 78 -10.43 24.27 12.41
N GLY A 79 -11.12 23.66 11.43
CA GLY A 79 -11.70 22.34 11.56
C GLY A 79 -10.63 21.23 11.56
N SER A 80 -11.08 20.01 11.82
CA SER A 80 -10.24 18.81 11.88
C SER A 80 -10.43 17.93 10.66
N TYR A 81 -9.34 17.30 10.19
CA TYR A 81 -9.37 16.26 9.17
C TYR A 81 -8.70 14.99 9.69
N VAL A 82 -9.47 13.95 9.90
CA VAL A 82 -9.03 12.72 10.58
C VAL A 82 -9.45 11.49 9.79
N THR A 83 -8.74 10.36 9.98
CA THR A 83 -9.19 9.09 9.43
C THR A 83 -10.35 8.51 10.25
N LEU A 84 -11.17 7.65 9.63
CA LEU A 84 -12.21 6.92 10.36
C LEU A 84 -11.62 6.11 11.52
N ALA A 85 -10.43 5.52 11.31
CA ALA A 85 -9.74 4.75 12.32
C ALA A 85 -9.33 5.59 13.53
N ASP A 86 -8.86 6.82 13.32
CA ASP A 86 -8.49 7.73 14.42
C ASP A 86 -9.72 8.31 15.11
N TYR A 87 -10.75 8.69 14.37
CA TYR A 87 -12.02 9.10 14.92
C TYR A 87 -12.64 8.03 15.85
N THR A 88 -12.59 6.76 15.45
CA THR A 88 -13.16 5.66 16.25
C THR A 88 -12.37 5.32 17.50
N LYS A 89 -11.08 5.69 17.60
CA LYS A 89 -10.28 5.51 18.82
C LYS A 89 -10.76 6.43 19.95
N ASP A 90 -11.08 7.68 19.62
CA ASP A 90 -11.57 8.68 20.59
C ASP A 90 -12.60 9.59 19.94
N PRO A 91 -13.87 9.15 19.82
CA PRO A 91 -14.94 9.97 19.27
C PRO A 91 -15.25 11.21 20.13
N ASN A 92 -14.95 11.14 21.44
CA ASN A 92 -15.24 12.23 22.37
C ASN A 92 -14.34 13.44 22.14
N ALA A 93 -13.14 13.26 21.63
CA ALA A 93 -12.26 14.38 21.22
C ALA A 93 -12.90 15.31 20.18
N TYR A 94 -13.95 14.85 19.50
CA TYR A 94 -14.67 15.59 18.46
C TYR A 94 -16.12 15.85 18.80
N ALA A 95 -16.51 15.72 20.09
CA ALA A 95 -17.92 15.81 20.53
C ALA A 95 -18.59 17.12 20.11
N ASP A 96 -17.89 18.24 20.25
CA ASP A 96 -18.41 19.60 20.03
C ASP A 96 -18.35 20.04 18.55
N SER A 97 -17.92 19.17 17.64
CA SER A 97 -17.82 19.48 16.22
C SER A 97 -18.94 18.84 15.39
N LYS A 98 -19.25 19.46 14.25
CA LYS A 98 -20.08 18.85 13.20
C LYS A 98 -19.29 17.74 12.52
N LYS A 99 -19.79 16.52 12.57
CA LYS A 99 -19.13 15.34 12.02
C LYS A 99 -19.59 15.09 10.59
N ILE A 100 -18.65 14.99 9.68
CA ILE A 100 -18.92 14.77 8.25
C ILE A 100 -18.05 13.62 7.76
N TYR A 101 -18.66 12.53 7.36
CA TYR A 101 -17.96 11.42 6.70
C TYR A 101 -17.69 11.79 5.24
N PHE A 102 -16.45 11.75 4.83
CA PHE A 102 -16.02 11.88 3.43
C PHE A 102 -15.68 10.50 2.88
N PHE A 103 -16.56 9.93 2.08
CA PHE A 103 -16.35 8.63 1.43
C PHE A 103 -15.35 8.75 0.29
N HIS A 104 -14.11 8.44 0.62
CA HIS A 104 -12.93 8.60 -0.20
C HIS A 104 -12.46 7.27 -0.76
N ALA A 105 -12.23 7.19 -2.08
CA ALA A 105 -11.55 6.05 -2.69
C ALA A 105 -10.14 6.46 -3.16
N SER A 106 -9.15 5.62 -2.88
CA SER A 106 -7.75 5.89 -3.22
C SER A 106 -7.47 5.97 -4.73
N TRP A 107 -8.31 5.32 -5.53
CA TRP A 107 -8.25 5.32 -6.99
C TRP A 107 -9.07 6.46 -7.64
N CYS A 108 -9.83 7.23 -6.88
CA CYS A 108 -10.69 8.29 -7.38
C CYS A 108 -9.93 9.62 -7.51
N PRO A 109 -9.73 10.19 -8.71
CA PRO A 109 -8.97 11.43 -8.88
C PRO A 109 -9.60 12.64 -8.16
N ILE A 110 -10.93 12.73 -8.13
CA ILE A 110 -11.68 13.77 -7.40
C ILE A 110 -11.37 13.68 -5.90
N CYS A 111 -11.46 12.49 -5.33
CA CYS A 111 -11.18 12.26 -3.92
C CYS A 111 -9.74 12.61 -3.55
N GLN A 112 -8.79 12.19 -4.38
CA GLN A 112 -7.37 12.53 -4.20
C GLN A 112 -7.12 14.04 -4.28
N GLY A 113 -7.80 14.74 -5.18
CA GLY A 113 -7.71 16.20 -5.32
C GLY A 113 -8.17 16.90 -4.04
N ILE A 114 -9.34 16.54 -3.52
CA ILE A 114 -9.90 17.10 -2.28
C ILE A 114 -8.99 16.77 -1.07
N ASP A 115 -8.55 15.52 -0.92
CA ASP A 115 -7.64 15.07 0.14
C ASP A 115 -6.33 15.86 0.15
N LYS A 116 -5.73 16.02 -1.03
CA LYS A 116 -4.50 16.79 -1.22
C LYS A 116 -4.69 18.27 -0.85
N GLU A 117 -5.80 18.87 -1.25
CA GLU A 117 -6.08 20.28 -0.97
C GLU A 117 -6.28 20.52 0.54
N ILE A 118 -6.99 19.64 1.23
CA ILE A 118 -7.16 19.74 2.69
C ILE A 118 -5.81 19.61 3.40
N LYS A 119 -5.00 18.62 3.02
CA LYS A 119 -3.68 18.39 3.61
C LYS A 119 -2.69 19.53 3.35
N ALA A 120 -2.82 20.20 2.23
CA ALA A 120 -1.97 21.36 1.89
C ALA A 120 -2.31 22.59 2.74
N ASP A 121 -3.56 22.74 3.16
CA ASP A 121 -4.02 23.88 3.95
C ASP A 121 -5.24 23.55 4.80
N MET A 122 -5.01 23.11 6.02
CA MET A 122 -6.05 22.77 7.00
C MET A 122 -6.90 23.97 7.43
N THR A 123 -6.41 25.20 7.25
CA THR A 123 -7.16 26.42 7.63
C THR A 123 -8.38 26.64 6.76
N LYS A 124 -8.49 25.96 5.64
CA LYS A 124 -9.69 25.97 4.79
C LYS A 124 -10.90 25.28 5.44
N LEU A 125 -10.67 24.38 6.40
CA LEU A 125 -11.75 23.72 7.10
C LEU A 125 -12.36 24.66 8.14
N PRO A 126 -13.69 24.86 8.11
CA PRO A 126 -14.36 25.74 9.06
C PRO A 126 -14.17 25.26 10.51
N THR A 127 -13.98 26.19 11.45
CA THR A 127 -13.94 25.88 12.88
C THR A 127 -15.21 25.14 13.32
N GLY A 128 -15.07 24.15 14.19
CA GLY A 128 -16.19 23.33 14.65
C GLY A 128 -16.68 22.28 13.65
N VAL A 129 -15.88 21.98 12.63
CA VAL A 129 -16.13 20.89 11.66
C VAL A 129 -15.06 19.82 11.80
N THR A 130 -15.45 18.58 11.89
CA THR A 130 -14.59 17.42 11.78
C THR A 130 -14.96 16.64 10.52
N LEU A 131 -14.05 16.66 9.55
CA LEU A 131 -14.16 15.88 8.32
C LEU A 131 -13.47 14.54 8.54
N ILE A 132 -14.21 13.44 8.43
CA ILE A 132 -13.76 12.08 8.72
C ILE A 132 -13.53 11.36 7.39
N LYS A 133 -12.26 11.18 7.01
CA LYS A 133 -11.86 10.41 5.84
C LYS A 133 -12.23 8.96 6.02
N THR A 134 -13.20 8.50 5.24
CA THR A 134 -13.80 7.18 5.32
C THR A 134 -13.49 6.43 4.02
N ASP A 135 -12.77 5.33 4.10
CA ASP A 135 -12.44 4.54 2.91
C ASP A 135 -13.70 3.93 2.30
N PHE A 136 -13.97 4.29 1.04
CA PHE A 136 -15.19 3.90 0.34
C PHE A 136 -15.28 2.38 0.13
N ASP A 137 -14.16 1.73 -0.18
CA ASP A 137 -14.17 0.32 -0.57
C ASP A 137 -14.38 -0.59 0.64
N SER A 138 -13.73 -0.30 1.75
CA SER A 138 -13.79 -1.11 2.98
C SER A 138 -14.94 -0.76 3.94
N SER A 139 -15.47 0.48 3.90
CA SER A 139 -16.52 0.94 4.84
C SER A 139 -17.93 0.55 4.39
N THR A 140 -18.14 -0.73 4.10
CA THR A 140 -19.41 -1.23 3.53
C THR A 140 -20.62 -1.02 4.44
N GLU A 141 -20.46 -1.16 5.74
CA GLU A 141 -21.55 -0.99 6.70
C GLU A 141 -21.98 0.48 6.83
N LEU A 142 -21.04 1.43 6.85
CA LEU A 142 -21.35 2.86 6.84
C LEU A 142 -22.02 3.27 5.52
N ARG A 143 -21.55 2.74 4.39
CA ARG A 143 -22.18 2.97 3.09
C ARG A 143 -23.62 2.48 3.06
N LYS A 144 -23.89 1.29 3.59
CA LYS A 144 -25.26 0.76 3.72
C LYS A 144 -26.11 1.61 4.64
N LYS A 145 -25.57 1.99 5.81
CA LYS A 145 -26.27 2.80 6.81
C LYS A 145 -26.75 4.11 6.23
N TYR A 146 -25.93 4.79 5.45
CA TYR A 146 -26.24 6.12 4.87
C TYR A 146 -26.63 6.07 3.39
N GLY A 147 -26.87 4.90 2.80
CA GLY A 147 -27.27 4.79 1.41
C GLY A 147 -26.22 5.29 0.40
N VAL A 148 -24.92 5.31 0.76
CA VAL A 148 -23.85 5.82 -0.08
C VAL A 148 -23.49 4.82 -1.18
N THR A 149 -23.74 5.21 -2.42
CA THR A 149 -23.49 4.38 -3.60
C THR A 149 -22.28 4.82 -4.43
N THR A 150 -21.79 6.05 -4.19
CA THR A 150 -20.71 6.67 -4.96
C THR A 150 -19.64 7.23 -4.03
N GLN A 151 -18.37 7.16 -4.42
CA GLN A 151 -17.28 7.89 -3.78
C GLN A 151 -17.46 9.41 -3.95
N TYR A 152 -16.61 10.23 -3.31
CA TYR A 152 -16.76 11.71 -3.21
C TYR A 152 -18.12 12.17 -2.65
N THR A 153 -18.76 11.28 -1.87
CA THR A 153 -19.97 11.57 -1.12
C THR A 153 -19.62 12.01 0.30
N PHE A 154 -20.32 13.01 0.78
CA PHE A 154 -20.22 13.57 2.12
C PHE A 154 -21.52 13.32 2.86
N VAL A 155 -21.41 12.88 4.11
CA VAL A 155 -22.58 12.62 4.99
C VAL A 155 -22.36 13.33 6.30
N GLN A 156 -23.14 14.38 6.57
CA GLN A 156 -23.16 15.06 7.85
C GLN A 156 -24.07 14.30 8.80
N VAL A 157 -23.63 14.15 10.05
CA VAL A 157 -24.39 13.44 11.08
C VAL A 157 -24.53 14.25 12.35
N ASP A 158 -25.60 13.99 13.11
CA ASP A 158 -25.81 14.51 14.46
C ASP A 158 -24.96 13.79 15.51
N ALA A 159 -25.10 14.17 16.78
CA ALA A 159 -24.41 13.55 17.90
C ALA A 159 -24.75 12.06 18.10
N ASN A 160 -25.93 11.61 17.63
CA ASN A 160 -26.38 10.23 17.71
C ASN A 160 -25.95 9.40 16.47
N GLY A 161 -25.28 10.03 15.50
CA GLY A 161 -24.85 9.40 14.24
C GLY A 161 -26.01 9.20 13.26
N ASN A 162 -27.09 9.99 13.36
CA ASN A 162 -28.12 10.04 12.33
C ASN A 162 -27.72 11.03 11.25
N GLU A 163 -28.03 10.69 9.99
CA GLU A 163 -27.79 11.58 8.87
C GLU A 163 -28.64 12.85 8.98
N THR A 164 -27.98 14.02 8.83
CA THR A 164 -28.63 15.33 8.77
C THR A 164 -28.53 15.95 7.37
N ALA A 165 -27.53 15.59 6.61
CA ALA A 165 -27.37 15.98 5.20
C ALA A 165 -26.45 15.00 4.46
N GLN A 166 -26.72 14.84 3.15
CA GLN A 166 -25.87 14.07 2.25
C GLN A 166 -25.74 14.81 0.92
N TRP A 167 -24.51 14.86 0.37
CA TRP A 167 -24.22 15.49 -0.92
C TRP A 167 -22.97 14.90 -1.53
N SER A 168 -22.78 15.09 -2.83
CA SER A 168 -21.55 14.78 -3.54
C SER A 168 -20.85 16.08 -3.94
N ALA A 169 -19.51 16.11 -3.91
CA ALA A 169 -18.73 17.26 -4.27
C ALA A 169 -17.52 16.89 -5.12
N THR A 170 -17.20 17.72 -6.11
CA THR A 170 -16.07 17.51 -7.01
C THR A 170 -14.86 18.39 -6.69
N SER A 171 -15.02 19.31 -5.74
CA SER A 171 -13.96 20.17 -5.21
C SER A 171 -14.12 20.36 -3.69
N LEU A 172 -13.05 20.82 -3.02
CA LEU A 172 -13.12 21.15 -1.59
C LEU A 172 -14.14 22.28 -1.35
N SER A 173 -14.18 23.29 -2.20
CA SER A 173 -15.14 24.40 -2.12
C SER A 173 -16.59 23.89 -2.11
N ASP A 174 -16.94 22.99 -3.04
CA ASP A 174 -18.27 22.39 -3.11
C ASP A 174 -18.58 21.54 -1.90
N ALA A 175 -17.56 20.80 -1.43
CA ALA A 175 -17.70 19.97 -0.22
C ALA A 175 -18.04 20.82 1.00
N LEU A 176 -17.37 21.94 1.20
CA LEU A 176 -17.63 22.85 2.32
C LEU A 176 -18.95 23.62 2.17
N ALA A 177 -19.35 23.99 0.96
CA ALA A 177 -20.64 24.62 0.69
C ALA A 177 -21.86 23.72 0.99
N GLY A 178 -21.66 22.41 1.01
CA GLY A 178 -22.69 21.44 1.37
C GLY A 178 -22.98 21.32 2.87
N ILE A 179 -22.15 21.89 3.75
CA ILE A 179 -22.29 21.79 5.22
C ILE A 179 -23.54 22.55 5.67
N ARG A 180 -24.35 21.91 6.50
CA ARG A 180 -25.58 22.49 7.05
C ARG A 180 -25.39 22.98 8.50
N ALA A 181 -26.20 23.98 8.85
CA ALA A 181 -26.19 24.59 10.18
C ALA A 181 -26.56 23.57 11.30
#